data_42f3ef06a7788ed08d7d140f1f6eded8
#
_entry.id   42f3ef06a7788ed08d7d140f1f6eded8
#
_cell.length_a   1.000
_cell.length_b   1.000
_cell.length_c   1.000
_cell.angle_alpha   90.00
_cell.angle_beta   90.00
_cell.angle_gamma   90.00
#
_symmetry.space_group_name_H-M   'P 1'
#
loop_
_entity.id
_entity.type
_entity.pdbx_description
1 polymer ?
#
loop_
_entity_poly.entity_id
_entity_poly.type
_entity_poly.pdbx_seq_one_letter_code
_entity_poly.pdbx_strand_id
1 'polypeptide(L)'
;TMEDNKHIMLNTEEQLYDAISCLIDESRKQVAKAVNTAMVYTYYGVGQYIVEFEQGGKVRAAYGKGVLKRLSARLTEKYGKGWSEDNLENCRKLFLNYSVSEPVERKSNSGINSEPVVRKSHTFLLPWTHYLILMREKNPQARSFYEIEAYNQQWSKRQLQRQIASSLYERLALSRDKDEVMRLANEGQVVEKTSDIIKNPLVLEFLGLKPETPYSETDLETAILDKLESFLLECGKG
;
A
#
# COMPACT_ATOMS: atom_id res chain seq x y z
N THR A 1 -10.38 -8.78 29.77
CA THR A 1 -9.28 -9.74 29.75
C THR A 1 -8.01 -8.94 29.82
N MET A 2 -7.37 -9.01 30.99
CA MET A 2 -6.10 -8.34 31.32
C MET A 2 -4.99 -8.97 30.46
N GLU A 3 -4.30 -8.13 29.71
CA GLU A 3 -3.09 -8.52 28.98
C GLU A 3 -2.02 -8.97 29.97
N ASP A 4 -1.48 -10.15 29.72
CA ASP A 4 -0.35 -10.74 30.45
C ASP A 4 0.84 -9.79 30.40
N ASN A 5 1.06 -9.08 31.50
CA ASN A 5 2.22 -8.27 31.75
C ASN A 5 3.40 -9.24 32.01
N LYS A 6 4.00 -9.75 30.93
CA LYS A 6 5.20 -10.57 30.98
C LYS A 6 6.33 -9.71 31.56
N HIS A 7 6.55 -9.83 32.87
CA HIS A 7 7.68 -9.21 33.55
C HIS A 7 8.98 -9.70 32.87
N ILE A 8 9.53 -8.87 31.99
CA ILE A 8 10.84 -9.14 31.40
C ILE A 8 11.85 -8.94 32.53
N MET A 9 12.44 -10.04 33.04
CA MET A 9 13.54 -9.98 33.99
C MET A 9 14.77 -9.47 33.24
N LEU A 10 15.04 -8.16 33.36
CA LEU A 10 16.24 -7.53 32.83
C LEU A 10 17.36 -7.68 33.84
N ASN A 11 18.30 -8.58 33.59
CA ASN A 11 19.38 -8.94 34.53
C ASN A 11 20.70 -8.22 34.26
N THR A 12 20.84 -7.56 33.08
CA THR A 12 22.05 -6.84 32.71
C THR A 12 21.70 -5.45 32.16
N GLU A 13 22.64 -4.50 32.27
CA GLU A 13 22.52 -3.15 31.74
C GLU A 13 22.33 -3.16 30.21
N GLU A 14 22.96 -4.10 29.52
CA GLU A 14 22.84 -4.29 28.06
C GLU A 14 21.43 -4.72 27.67
N GLN A 15 20.82 -5.68 28.38
CA GLN A 15 19.42 -6.07 28.17
C GLN A 15 18.44 -4.91 28.43
N LEU A 16 18.72 -4.07 29.41
CA LEU A 16 17.92 -2.87 29.66
C LEU A 16 18.03 -1.87 28.51
N TYR A 17 19.26 -1.62 28.04
CA TYR A 17 19.50 -0.73 26.89
C TYR A 17 18.79 -1.23 25.63
N ASP A 18 18.92 -2.51 25.31
CA ASP A 18 18.28 -3.11 24.12
C ASP A 18 16.75 -3.03 24.21
N ALA A 19 16.18 -3.32 25.37
CA ALA A 19 14.73 -3.21 25.58
C ALA A 19 14.23 -1.77 25.42
N ILE A 20 14.93 -0.79 25.96
CA ILE A 20 14.59 0.63 25.83
C ILE A 20 14.76 1.08 24.38
N SER A 21 15.85 0.69 23.71
CA SER A 21 16.11 1.01 22.30
C SER A 21 15.02 0.47 21.41
N CYS A 22 14.65 -0.79 21.59
CA CYS A 22 13.55 -1.43 20.86
C CYS A 22 12.22 -0.67 21.06
N LEU A 23 11.89 -0.31 22.31
CA LEU A 23 10.67 0.44 22.63
C LEU A 23 10.64 1.82 21.94
N ILE A 24 11.78 2.52 21.94
CA ILE A 24 11.90 3.82 21.28
C ILE A 24 11.73 3.67 19.77
N ASP A 25 12.38 2.68 19.16
CA ASP A 25 12.32 2.45 17.73
C ASP A 25 10.92 2.03 17.26
N GLU A 26 10.24 1.18 18.03
CA GLU A 26 8.84 0.83 17.75
C GLU A 26 7.91 2.05 17.86
N SER A 27 8.07 2.86 18.89
CA SER A 27 7.28 4.09 19.06
C SER A 27 7.50 5.05 17.89
N ARG A 28 8.74 5.23 17.43
CA ARG A 28 9.07 6.05 16.24
C ARG A 28 8.42 5.49 14.98
N LYS A 29 8.44 4.18 14.77
CA LYS A 29 7.77 3.53 13.63
C LYS A 29 6.26 3.75 13.65
N GLN A 30 5.64 3.63 14.82
CA GLN A 30 4.20 3.87 14.98
C GLN A 30 3.82 5.32 14.67
N VAL A 31 4.57 6.29 15.18
CA VAL A 31 4.34 7.72 14.89
C VAL A 31 4.51 7.99 13.40
N ALA A 32 5.57 7.48 12.76
CA ALA A 32 5.78 7.65 11.32
C ALA A 32 4.63 7.03 10.51
N LYS A 33 4.13 5.85 10.90
CA LYS A 33 2.98 5.19 10.27
C LYS A 33 1.71 6.04 10.41
N ALA A 34 1.44 6.55 11.61
CA ALA A 34 0.27 7.40 11.87
C ALA A 34 0.28 8.69 11.04
N VAL A 35 1.43 9.36 10.97
CA VAL A 35 1.62 10.56 10.14
C VAL A 35 1.42 10.26 8.66
N ASN A 36 2.01 9.17 8.15
CA ASN A 36 1.85 8.77 6.76
C ASN A 36 0.37 8.50 6.42
N THR A 37 -0.34 7.78 7.28
CA THR A 37 -1.78 7.49 7.10
C THR A 37 -2.60 8.77 7.11
N ALA A 38 -2.39 9.66 8.08
CA ALA A 38 -3.09 10.96 8.16
C ALA A 38 -2.86 11.80 6.90
N MET A 39 -1.63 11.81 6.36
CA MET A 39 -1.31 12.53 5.13
C MET A 39 -2.04 11.97 3.91
N VAL A 40 -2.19 10.64 3.79
CA VAL A 40 -2.94 10.04 2.69
C VAL A 40 -4.42 10.40 2.76
N TYR A 41 -5.03 10.36 3.94
CA TYR A 41 -6.40 10.83 4.12
C TYR A 41 -6.57 12.32 3.79
N THR A 42 -5.58 13.15 4.16
CA THR A 42 -5.58 14.57 3.79
C THR A 42 -5.54 14.74 2.27
N TYR A 43 -4.66 14.02 1.56
CA TYR A 43 -4.59 14.07 0.11
C TYR A 43 -5.85 13.54 -0.57
N TYR A 44 -6.49 12.52 -0.01
CA TYR A 44 -7.79 12.03 -0.49
C TYR A 44 -8.88 13.11 -0.35
N GLY A 45 -8.98 13.77 0.80
CA GLY A 45 -9.91 14.87 1.03
C GLY A 45 -9.65 16.07 0.12
N VAL A 46 -8.39 16.44 -0.10
CA VAL A 46 -8.02 17.49 -1.07
C VAL A 46 -8.48 17.10 -2.48
N GLY A 47 -8.26 15.84 -2.87
CA GLY A 47 -8.74 15.31 -4.15
C GLY A 47 -10.26 15.39 -4.29
N GLN A 48 -10.99 15.06 -3.22
CA GLN A 48 -12.45 15.19 -3.17
C GLN A 48 -12.91 16.63 -3.43
N TYR A 49 -12.36 17.60 -2.72
CA TYR A 49 -12.71 19.01 -2.92
C TYR A 49 -12.40 19.51 -4.33
N ILE A 50 -11.28 19.07 -4.92
CA ILE A 50 -10.94 19.42 -6.30
C ILE A 50 -12.00 18.87 -7.27
N VAL A 51 -12.37 17.60 -7.16
CA VAL A 51 -13.35 16.95 -8.03
C VAL A 51 -14.74 17.54 -7.85
N GLU A 52 -15.20 17.77 -6.62
CA GLU A 52 -16.48 18.40 -6.33
C GLU A 52 -16.55 19.84 -6.89
N PHE A 53 -15.45 20.58 -6.78
CA PHE A 53 -15.36 21.91 -7.39
C PHE A 53 -15.46 21.86 -8.91
N GLU A 54 -14.80 20.90 -9.57
CA GLU A 54 -14.85 20.72 -11.04
C GLU A 54 -16.23 20.29 -11.53
N GLN A 55 -16.95 19.48 -10.78
CA GLN A 55 -18.30 19.01 -11.13
C GLN A 55 -19.39 20.08 -10.97
N GLY A 56 -19.12 21.17 -10.27
CA GLY A 56 -20.08 22.22 -9.96
C GLY A 56 -20.53 23.12 -11.14
N GLY A 57 -20.24 22.77 -12.41
CA GLY A 57 -20.79 23.43 -13.59
C GLY A 57 -19.89 23.48 -14.83
N LYS A 58 -20.49 23.50 -16.03
CA LYS A 58 -19.79 23.51 -17.34
C LYS A 58 -18.81 24.69 -17.53
N VAL A 59 -19.05 25.82 -16.88
CA VAL A 59 -18.16 26.99 -16.91
C VAL A 59 -16.85 26.74 -16.15
N ARG A 60 -16.84 25.81 -15.19
CA ARG A 60 -15.68 25.49 -14.36
C ARG A 60 -14.72 24.50 -14.99
N ALA A 61 -15.16 23.66 -15.92
CA ALA A 61 -14.30 22.68 -16.60
C ALA A 61 -13.21 23.36 -17.47
N ALA A 62 -13.52 24.47 -18.14
CA ALA A 62 -12.54 25.28 -18.88
C ALA A 62 -11.53 26.00 -17.95
N TYR A 63 -11.94 26.24 -16.71
CA TYR A 63 -11.10 26.90 -15.69
C TYR A 63 -10.16 25.92 -14.94
N GLY A 64 -10.35 24.59 -15.09
CA GLY A 64 -9.71 23.55 -14.26
C GLY A 64 -8.19 23.66 -14.18
N LYS A 65 -7.50 23.75 -15.33
CA LYS A 65 -6.03 23.85 -15.35
C LYS A 65 -5.50 25.11 -14.64
N GLY A 66 -6.16 26.27 -14.84
CA GLY A 66 -5.79 27.51 -14.16
C GLY A 66 -6.07 27.52 -12.65
N VAL A 67 -7.06 26.73 -12.19
CA VAL A 67 -7.39 26.61 -10.76
C VAL A 67 -6.32 25.87 -10.00
N LEU A 68 -5.86 24.71 -10.49
CA LEU A 68 -4.80 23.92 -9.82
C LEU A 68 -3.52 24.73 -9.67
N LYS A 69 -3.13 25.49 -10.71
CA LYS A 69 -1.95 26.36 -10.66
C LYS A 69 -2.07 27.43 -9.57
N ARG A 70 -3.22 28.15 -9.51
CA ARG A 70 -3.44 29.20 -8.49
C ARG A 70 -3.54 28.58 -7.09
N LEU A 71 -4.19 27.42 -6.94
CA LEU A 71 -4.31 26.71 -5.69
C LEU A 71 -2.94 26.26 -5.19
N SER A 72 -2.12 25.67 -6.07
CA SER A 72 -0.73 25.27 -5.77
C SER A 72 0.09 26.46 -5.25
N ALA A 73 0.06 27.60 -5.92
CA ALA A 73 0.80 28.78 -5.49
C ALA A 73 0.39 29.23 -4.06
N ARG A 74 -0.92 29.35 -3.81
CA ARG A 74 -1.45 29.77 -2.49
C ARG A 74 -1.17 28.77 -1.38
N LEU A 75 -1.30 27.46 -1.66
CA LEU A 75 -1.02 26.42 -0.66
C LEU A 75 0.47 26.32 -0.37
N THR A 76 1.33 26.47 -1.39
CA THR A 76 2.79 26.48 -1.20
C THR A 76 3.25 27.68 -0.40
N GLU A 77 2.67 28.86 -0.64
CA GLU A 77 2.95 30.08 0.14
C GLU A 77 2.59 29.89 1.63
N LYS A 78 1.42 29.28 1.92
CA LYS A 78 0.90 29.16 3.28
C LYS A 78 1.49 27.98 4.05
N TYR A 79 1.68 26.82 3.38
CA TYR A 79 2.02 25.55 4.04
C TYR A 79 3.38 24.98 3.61
N GLY A 80 4.09 25.65 2.71
CA GLY A 80 5.40 25.22 2.23
C GLY A 80 5.34 24.17 1.13
N LYS A 81 6.43 23.40 0.99
CA LYS A 81 6.60 22.38 -0.06
C LYS A 81 5.60 21.25 0.10
N GLY A 82 5.24 20.61 -1.02
CA GLY A 82 4.34 19.45 -1.05
C GLY A 82 3.01 19.71 -1.76
N TRP A 83 2.69 20.95 -2.11
CA TRP A 83 1.44 21.36 -2.75
C TRP A 83 1.62 21.78 -4.23
N SER A 84 2.57 21.14 -4.93
CA SER A 84 2.78 21.36 -6.36
C SER A 84 1.53 21.01 -7.18
N GLU A 85 1.40 21.57 -8.36
CA GLU A 85 0.31 21.25 -9.29
C GLU A 85 0.23 19.76 -9.58
N ASP A 86 1.37 19.10 -9.80
CA ASP A 86 1.44 17.64 -9.98
C ASP A 86 0.92 16.87 -8.77
N ASN A 87 1.23 17.33 -7.54
CA ASN A 87 0.75 16.64 -6.35
C ASN A 87 -0.75 16.85 -6.14
N LEU A 88 -1.29 18.02 -6.45
CA LEU A 88 -2.74 18.28 -6.45
C LEU A 88 -3.47 17.42 -7.49
N GLU A 89 -2.90 17.24 -8.68
CA GLU A 89 -3.43 16.31 -9.69
C GLU A 89 -3.37 14.85 -9.21
N ASN A 90 -2.33 14.45 -8.48
CA ASN A 90 -2.25 13.13 -7.88
C ASN A 90 -3.28 12.95 -6.74
N CYS A 91 -3.56 13.98 -5.95
CA CYS A 91 -4.66 13.95 -4.97
C CYS A 91 -6.02 13.73 -5.66
N ARG A 92 -6.26 14.45 -6.76
CA ARG A 92 -7.45 14.27 -7.60
C ARG A 92 -7.57 12.84 -8.12
N LYS A 93 -6.48 12.27 -8.64
CA LYS A 93 -6.43 10.87 -9.11
C LYS A 93 -6.67 9.87 -7.98
N LEU A 94 -6.12 10.13 -6.78
CA LEU A 94 -6.37 9.28 -5.61
C LEU A 94 -7.87 9.20 -5.33
N PHE A 95 -8.54 10.33 -5.24
CA PHE A 95 -9.98 10.35 -5.01
C PHE A 95 -10.74 9.61 -6.11
N LEU A 96 -10.46 9.87 -7.39
CA LEU A 96 -11.14 9.21 -8.51
C LEU A 96 -10.93 7.69 -8.55
N ASN A 97 -9.75 7.20 -8.15
CA ASN A 97 -9.46 5.77 -8.15
C ASN A 97 -10.07 5.00 -6.98
N TYR A 98 -10.31 5.68 -5.84
CA TYR A 98 -10.74 5.05 -4.59
C TYR A 98 -12.13 5.49 -4.12
N SER A 99 -12.79 6.42 -4.82
CA SER A 99 -14.16 6.86 -4.52
C SER A 99 -15.25 6.00 -5.16
N VAL A 100 -14.93 5.08 -6.06
CA VAL A 100 -15.89 4.35 -6.93
C VAL A 100 -16.43 3.08 -6.27
N SER A 101 -16.44 2.97 -4.95
CA SER A 101 -16.87 1.71 -4.31
C SER A 101 -18.32 1.65 -3.84
N GLU A 102 -19.16 2.68 -4.06
CA GLU A 102 -20.62 2.54 -3.84
C GLU A 102 -21.43 3.49 -4.74
N PRO A 103 -22.58 3.04 -5.30
CA PRO A 103 -23.53 3.92 -5.97
C PRO A 103 -24.16 4.87 -4.96
N VAL A 104 -23.91 6.15 -5.14
CA VAL A 104 -24.47 7.21 -4.29
C VAL A 104 -25.98 7.32 -4.55
N GLU A 105 -26.81 6.79 -3.68
CA GLU A 105 -28.19 7.27 -3.56
C GLU A 105 -28.15 8.71 -3.06
N ARG A 106 -28.42 9.64 -3.97
CA ARG A 106 -28.58 11.06 -3.64
C ARG A 106 -29.86 11.24 -2.82
N LYS A 107 -29.74 11.27 -1.51
CA LYS A 107 -30.74 11.94 -0.66
C LYS A 107 -30.24 13.35 -0.38
N SER A 108 -30.80 14.28 -1.16
CA SER A 108 -30.74 15.71 -0.85
C SER A 108 -31.43 15.94 0.48
N ASN A 109 -30.69 16.38 1.50
CA ASN A 109 -31.29 17.24 2.51
C ASN A 109 -30.21 18.19 3.09
N SER A 110 -30.58 19.45 3.05
CA SER A 110 -29.86 20.62 3.50
C SER A 110 -29.54 20.57 4.99
N GLY A 111 -28.31 20.85 5.34
CA GLY A 111 -27.88 21.09 6.72
C GLY A 111 -26.40 21.37 6.77
N ILE A 112 -26.03 22.66 6.83
CA ILE A 112 -24.66 23.15 7.03
C ILE A 112 -24.26 22.78 8.45
N ASN A 113 -23.48 21.72 8.61
CA ASN A 113 -22.64 21.51 9.77
C ASN A 113 -21.29 20.98 9.29
N SER A 114 -20.25 21.75 9.61
CA SER A 114 -18.88 21.63 9.17
C SER A 114 -18.11 20.60 9.99
N GLU A 115 -18.49 19.32 9.88
CA GLU A 115 -17.60 18.21 10.14
C GLU A 115 -17.30 17.53 8.80
N PRO A 116 -16.03 17.23 8.48
CA PRO A 116 -15.72 16.46 7.29
C PRO A 116 -16.36 15.08 7.48
N VAL A 117 -17.49 14.85 6.81
CA VAL A 117 -18.09 13.51 6.70
C VAL A 117 -17.11 12.64 5.94
N VAL A 118 -16.18 12.03 6.67
CA VAL A 118 -15.39 10.89 6.19
C VAL A 118 -16.40 9.74 6.08
N ARG A 119 -17.13 9.72 4.95
CA ARG A 119 -17.94 8.56 4.57
C ARG A 119 -17.00 7.39 4.53
N LYS A 120 -17.45 6.22 4.98
CA LYS A 120 -16.72 4.94 5.01
C LYS A 120 -16.08 4.68 3.65
N SER A 121 -14.98 5.32 3.40
CA SER A 121 -14.16 5.26 2.22
C SER A 121 -13.03 4.32 2.53
N HIS A 122 -12.43 3.78 1.49
CA HIS A 122 -11.27 2.91 1.51
C HIS A 122 -10.31 3.16 2.68
N THR A 123 -9.89 2.11 3.37
CA THR A 123 -8.94 2.22 4.47
C THR A 123 -7.52 2.29 3.92
N PHE A 124 -6.91 3.46 4.02
CA PHE A 124 -5.54 3.67 3.56
C PHE A 124 -4.52 3.14 4.58
N LEU A 125 -3.76 2.12 4.19
CA LEU A 125 -2.80 1.42 5.06
C LEU A 125 -1.34 1.67 4.66
N LEU A 126 -1.08 2.16 3.44
CA LEU A 126 0.24 2.35 2.86
C LEU A 126 0.65 3.83 2.85
N PRO A 127 1.95 4.13 2.76
CA PRO A 127 2.45 5.49 2.57
C PRO A 127 2.04 6.10 1.22
N TRP A 128 1.98 7.42 1.13
CA TRP A 128 1.67 8.16 -0.10
C TRP A 128 2.46 7.71 -1.33
N THR A 129 3.75 7.43 -1.14
CA THR A 129 4.64 6.98 -2.23
C THR A 129 4.21 5.66 -2.87
N HIS A 130 3.52 4.78 -2.13
CA HIS A 130 2.96 3.54 -2.65
C HIS A 130 1.70 3.84 -3.48
N TYR A 131 0.83 4.72 -3.01
CA TYR A 131 -0.37 5.12 -3.77
C TYR A 131 -0.03 5.80 -5.09
N LEU A 132 1.06 6.58 -5.16
CA LEU A 132 1.56 7.13 -6.42
C LEU A 132 1.95 6.07 -7.46
N ILE A 133 2.30 4.87 -7.01
CA ILE A 133 2.60 3.73 -7.89
C ILE A 133 1.30 3.00 -8.22
N LEU A 134 0.51 2.65 -7.21
CA LEU A 134 -0.75 1.91 -7.37
C LEU A 134 -1.75 2.62 -8.29
N MET A 135 -1.81 3.94 -8.26
CA MET A 135 -2.67 4.72 -9.16
C MET A 135 -2.27 4.64 -10.64
N ARG A 136 -1.09 4.12 -10.98
CA ARG A 136 -0.67 3.87 -12.36
C ARG A 136 -1.21 2.56 -12.89
N GLU A 137 -1.57 1.64 -11.98
CA GLU A 137 -2.20 0.39 -12.34
C GLU A 137 -3.65 0.64 -12.78
N LYS A 138 -3.95 0.25 -14.02
CA LYS A 138 -5.26 0.48 -14.65
C LYS A 138 -6.29 -0.55 -14.23
N ASN A 139 -5.85 -1.79 -13.95
CA ASN A 139 -6.73 -2.85 -13.51
C ASN A 139 -7.07 -2.67 -12.02
N PRO A 140 -8.34 -2.41 -11.65
CA PRO A 140 -8.72 -2.21 -10.26
C PRO A 140 -8.45 -3.44 -9.37
N GLN A 141 -8.59 -4.65 -9.93
CA GLN A 141 -8.36 -5.91 -9.21
C GLN A 141 -6.86 -6.10 -8.93
N ALA A 142 -5.99 -5.86 -9.92
CA ALA A 142 -4.55 -5.90 -9.74
C ALA A 142 -4.10 -4.84 -8.71
N ARG A 143 -4.65 -3.63 -8.80
CA ARG A 143 -4.36 -2.55 -7.84
C ARG A 143 -4.72 -2.95 -6.41
N SER A 144 -5.91 -3.52 -6.19
CA SER A 144 -6.35 -4.01 -4.87
C SER A 144 -5.42 -5.11 -4.35
N PHE A 145 -5.09 -6.08 -5.19
CA PHE A 145 -4.13 -7.14 -4.85
C PHE A 145 -2.78 -6.57 -4.42
N TYR A 146 -2.16 -5.69 -5.23
CA TYR A 146 -0.86 -5.11 -4.90
C TYR A 146 -0.89 -4.24 -3.64
N GLU A 147 -2.01 -3.59 -3.34
CA GLU A 147 -2.18 -2.83 -2.10
C GLU A 147 -2.18 -3.75 -0.88
N ILE A 148 -2.96 -4.83 -0.92
CA ILE A 148 -3.06 -5.82 0.17
C ILE A 148 -1.72 -6.52 0.39
N GLU A 149 -1.07 -6.98 -0.68
CA GLU A 149 0.23 -7.65 -0.59
C GLU A 149 1.32 -6.71 -0.07
N ALA A 150 1.35 -5.47 -0.56
CA ALA A 150 2.33 -4.48 -0.10
C ALA A 150 2.17 -4.19 1.40
N TYR A 151 0.95 -4.20 1.92
CA TYR A 151 0.70 -4.04 3.35
C TYR A 151 1.09 -5.29 4.15
N ASN A 152 0.63 -6.47 3.73
CA ASN A 152 0.86 -7.73 4.44
C ASN A 152 2.35 -8.10 4.46
N GLN A 153 3.03 -7.94 3.34
CA GLN A 153 4.44 -8.28 3.16
C GLN A 153 5.39 -7.13 3.51
N GLN A 154 4.85 -5.99 3.95
CA GLN A 154 5.62 -4.79 4.29
C GLN A 154 6.58 -4.33 3.16
N TRP A 155 6.11 -4.41 1.91
CA TRP A 155 6.96 -4.07 0.76
C TRP A 155 7.40 -2.61 0.79
N SER A 156 8.68 -2.42 0.53
CA SER A 156 9.20 -1.10 0.22
C SER A 156 8.69 -0.61 -1.14
N LYS A 157 8.81 0.70 -1.39
CA LYS A 157 8.47 1.30 -2.69
C LYS A 157 9.11 0.54 -3.87
N ARG A 158 10.40 0.14 -3.73
CA ARG A 158 11.14 -0.57 -4.80
C ARG A 158 10.60 -1.98 -5.01
N GLN A 159 10.27 -2.70 -3.93
CA GLN A 159 9.66 -4.02 -4.03
C GLN A 159 8.31 -3.97 -4.71
N LEU A 160 7.43 -3.03 -4.31
CA LEU A 160 6.14 -2.85 -4.97
C LEU A 160 6.29 -2.59 -6.48
N GLN A 161 7.21 -1.68 -6.88
CA GLN A 161 7.48 -1.42 -8.29
C GLN A 161 7.96 -2.65 -9.04
N ARG A 162 8.84 -3.45 -8.42
CA ARG A 162 9.36 -4.69 -9.01
C ARG A 162 8.24 -5.72 -9.19
N GLN A 163 7.37 -5.90 -8.20
CA GLN A 163 6.26 -6.87 -8.29
C GLN A 163 5.24 -6.49 -9.37
N ILE A 164 4.93 -5.21 -9.51
CA ILE A 164 4.08 -4.72 -10.60
C ILE A 164 4.78 -4.93 -11.96
N ALA A 165 6.06 -4.58 -12.06
CA ALA A 165 6.83 -4.74 -13.30
C ALA A 165 6.99 -6.21 -13.72
N SER A 166 7.02 -7.15 -12.78
CA SER A 166 7.04 -8.58 -13.04
C SER A 166 5.66 -9.21 -13.31
N SER A 167 4.60 -8.39 -13.33
CA SER A 167 3.21 -8.82 -13.53
C SER A 167 2.79 -9.94 -12.58
N LEU A 168 3.10 -9.78 -11.28
CA LEU A 168 2.83 -10.81 -10.27
C LEU A 168 1.36 -11.19 -10.23
N TYR A 169 0.44 -10.20 -10.22
CA TYR A 169 -0.99 -10.47 -10.20
C TYR A 169 -1.45 -11.28 -11.42
N GLU A 170 -1.02 -10.88 -12.61
CA GLU A 170 -1.39 -11.52 -13.86
C GLU A 170 -0.90 -12.98 -13.91
N ARG A 171 0.32 -13.24 -13.46
CA ARG A 171 0.88 -14.61 -13.36
C ARG A 171 0.08 -15.49 -12.40
N LEU A 172 -0.30 -14.95 -11.25
CA LEU A 172 -1.11 -15.68 -10.27
C LEU A 172 -2.56 -15.90 -10.76
N ALA A 173 -3.11 -14.95 -11.52
CA ALA A 173 -4.44 -15.02 -12.06
C ALA A 173 -4.57 -16.04 -13.22
N LEU A 174 -3.51 -16.22 -14.02
CA LEU A 174 -3.49 -17.19 -15.14
C LEU A 174 -3.67 -18.65 -14.71
N SER A 175 -3.28 -18.98 -13.48
CA SER A 175 -3.36 -20.36 -12.95
C SER A 175 -4.63 -20.65 -12.16
N ARG A 176 -5.59 -19.71 -12.10
CA ARG A 176 -6.77 -19.76 -11.22
C ARG A 176 -8.06 -19.60 -11.99
N ASP A 177 -9.15 -20.11 -11.41
CA ASP A 177 -10.49 -19.85 -11.92
C ASP A 177 -10.96 -18.41 -11.54
N LYS A 178 -12.12 -18.03 -12.09
CA LYS A 178 -12.63 -16.66 -11.94
C LYS A 178 -12.91 -16.27 -10.48
N ASP A 179 -13.41 -17.21 -9.68
CA ASP A 179 -13.76 -16.94 -8.28
C ASP A 179 -12.49 -16.83 -7.41
N GLU A 180 -11.49 -17.66 -7.68
CA GLU A 180 -10.17 -17.58 -7.06
C GLU A 180 -9.42 -16.29 -7.43
N VAL A 181 -9.56 -15.80 -8.67
CA VAL A 181 -8.99 -14.51 -9.08
C VAL A 181 -9.65 -13.36 -8.33
N MET A 182 -10.97 -13.41 -8.13
CA MET A 182 -11.68 -12.41 -7.32
C MET A 182 -11.24 -12.45 -5.85
N ARG A 183 -11.06 -13.64 -5.29
CA ARG A 183 -10.54 -13.83 -3.93
C ARG A 183 -9.11 -13.28 -3.80
N LEU A 184 -8.25 -13.56 -4.77
CA LEU A 184 -6.89 -13.02 -4.83
C LEU A 184 -6.87 -11.48 -4.82
N ALA A 185 -7.79 -10.85 -5.55
CA ALA A 185 -7.89 -9.38 -5.63
C ALA A 185 -8.39 -8.75 -4.32
N ASN A 186 -9.20 -9.47 -3.52
CA ASN A 186 -9.85 -8.96 -2.31
C ASN A 186 -9.11 -9.32 -1.02
N GLU A 187 -8.40 -10.43 -0.99
CA GLU A 187 -7.78 -10.99 0.21
C GLU A 187 -6.25 -11.07 0.10
N GLY A 188 -5.70 -10.93 -1.12
CA GLY A 188 -4.29 -11.17 -1.40
C GLY A 188 -3.97 -12.65 -1.47
N GLN A 189 -2.70 -13.02 -1.30
CA GLN A 189 -2.26 -14.40 -1.27
C GLN A 189 -2.59 -15.02 0.10
N VAL A 190 -3.54 -15.94 0.14
CA VAL A 190 -3.84 -16.74 1.32
C VAL A 190 -2.99 -17.99 1.27
N VAL A 191 -2.10 -18.17 2.24
CA VAL A 191 -1.23 -19.34 2.39
C VAL A 191 -1.97 -20.35 3.26
N GLU A 192 -2.57 -21.37 2.64
CA GLU A 192 -3.28 -22.43 3.37
C GLU A 192 -2.38 -23.63 3.64
N LYS A 193 -1.35 -23.86 2.83
CA LYS A 193 -0.42 -24.98 2.93
C LYS A 193 1.02 -24.53 2.81
N THR A 194 1.94 -25.25 3.44
CA THR A 194 3.39 -24.98 3.33
C THR A 194 3.88 -25.03 1.88
N SER A 195 3.27 -25.89 1.03
CA SER A 195 3.55 -25.95 -0.40
C SER A 195 3.25 -24.65 -1.14
N ASP A 196 2.33 -23.83 -0.63
CA ASP A 196 1.96 -22.56 -1.27
C ASP A 196 3.04 -21.49 -1.05
N ILE A 197 3.75 -21.58 0.07
CA ILE A 197 4.93 -20.72 0.34
C ILE A 197 6.04 -21.03 -0.65
N ILE A 198 6.34 -22.31 -0.87
CA ILE A 198 7.43 -22.76 -1.75
C ILE A 198 7.13 -22.42 -3.21
N LYS A 199 5.87 -22.50 -3.61
CA LYS A 199 5.41 -22.14 -4.97
C LYS A 199 5.15 -20.63 -5.15
N ASN A 200 5.39 -19.83 -4.11
CA ASN A 200 5.27 -18.38 -4.24
C ASN A 200 6.28 -17.88 -5.31
N PRO A 201 5.84 -17.10 -6.31
CA PRO A 201 6.71 -16.60 -7.37
C PRO A 201 7.96 -15.86 -6.87
N LEU A 202 7.87 -15.20 -5.71
CA LEU A 202 9.01 -14.55 -5.05
C LEU A 202 10.05 -15.56 -4.59
N VAL A 203 9.62 -16.68 -4.01
CA VAL A 203 10.51 -17.76 -3.56
C VAL A 203 11.15 -18.44 -4.77
N LEU A 204 10.36 -18.73 -5.81
CA LEU A 204 10.87 -19.33 -7.05
C LEU A 204 11.87 -18.39 -7.75
N GLU A 205 11.60 -17.07 -7.80
CA GLU A 205 12.53 -16.09 -8.34
C GLU A 205 13.82 -16.00 -7.53
N PHE A 206 13.72 -16.00 -6.20
CA PHE A 206 14.88 -16.04 -5.31
C PHE A 206 15.73 -17.30 -5.54
N LEU A 207 15.07 -18.45 -5.74
CA LEU A 207 15.72 -19.72 -6.06
C LEU A 207 16.25 -19.80 -7.50
N GLY A 208 15.93 -18.82 -8.36
CA GLY A 208 16.28 -18.81 -9.77
C GLY A 208 15.46 -19.79 -10.61
N LEU A 209 14.32 -20.24 -10.12
CA LEU A 209 13.43 -21.17 -10.77
C LEU A 209 12.36 -20.41 -11.59
N LYS A 210 11.96 -20.97 -12.74
CA LYS A 210 10.92 -20.36 -13.59
C LYS A 210 9.53 -20.74 -13.08
N PRO A 211 8.61 -19.80 -12.86
CA PRO A 211 7.27 -20.08 -12.30
C PRO A 211 6.42 -21.05 -13.14
N GLU A 212 6.72 -21.18 -14.43
CA GLU A 212 5.93 -21.96 -15.41
C GLU A 212 6.33 -23.43 -15.52
N THR A 213 7.39 -23.85 -14.81
CA THR A 213 7.91 -25.22 -14.94
C THR A 213 7.45 -26.07 -13.74
N PRO A 214 6.92 -27.29 -13.94
CA PRO A 214 6.66 -28.22 -12.85
C PRO A 214 7.99 -28.67 -12.24
N TYR A 215 8.22 -28.38 -10.97
CA TYR A 215 9.40 -28.80 -10.23
C TYR A 215 9.04 -29.98 -9.33
N SER A 216 9.93 -30.96 -9.26
CA SER A 216 9.87 -32.03 -8.25
C SER A 216 10.28 -31.45 -6.88
N GLU A 217 9.92 -32.17 -5.82
CA GLU A 217 10.31 -31.82 -4.45
C GLU A 217 11.85 -31.78 -4.31
N THR A 218 12.53 -32.70 -4.97
CA THR A 218 14.00 -32.78 -5.01
C THR A 218 14.66 -31.58 -5.72
N ASP A 219 14.05 -31.06 -6.79
CA ASP A 219 14.55 -29.88 -7.50
C ASP A 219 14.46 -28.62 -6.63
N LEU A 220 13.35 -28.51 -5.87
CA LEU A 220 13.12 -27.41 -4.93
C LEU A 220 14.08 -27.48 -3.75
N GLU A 221 14.28 -28.66 -3.15
CA GLU A 221 15.23 -28.89 -2.06
C GLU A 221 16.66 -28.53 -2.48
N THR A 222 17.09 -28.99 -3.65
CA THR A 222 18.43 -28.69 -4.18
C THR A 222 18.62 -27.19 -4.38
N ALA A 223 17.63 -26.52 -5.02
CA ALA A 223 17.70 -25.08 -5.25
C ALA A 223 17.68 -24.27 -3.93
N ILE A 224 16.97 -24.72 -2.90
CA ILE A 224 16.99 -24.12 -1.56
C ILE A 224 18.37 -24.27 -0.92
N LEU A 225 18.98 -25.46 -0.97
CA LEU A 225 20.29 -25.73 -0.40
C LEU A 225 21.38 -24.89 -1.06
N ASP A 226 21.41 -24.80 -2.40
CA ASP A 226 22.36 -24.01 -3.16
C ASP A 226 22.26 -22.50 -2.86
N LYS A 227 21.03 -22.02 -2.64
CA LYS A 227 20.78 -20.60 -2.31
C LYS A 227 20.96 -20.27 -0.84
N LEU A 228 20.75 -21.24 0.06
CA LEU A 228 20.96 -21.07 1.49
C LEU A 228 22.40 -20.74 1.81
N GLU A 229 23.36 -21.37 1.15
CA GLU A 229 24.76 -21.05 1.28
C GLU A 229 25.06 -19.59 0.90
N SER A 230 24.55 -19.16 -0.27
CA SER A 230 24.69 -17.76 -0.72
C SER A 230 24.02 -16.77 0.23
N PHE A 231 22.85 -17.10 0.74
CA PHE A 231 22.12 -16.28 1.71
C PHE A 231 22.88 -16.14 3.03
N LEU A 232 23.40 -17.24 3.57
CA LEU A 232 24.18 -17.24 4.81
C LEU A 232 25.50 -16.47 4.66
N LEU A 233 26.13 -16.55 3.48
CA LEU A 233 27.33 -15.79 3.17
C LEU A 233 27.07 -14.28 3.06
N GLU A 234 25.90 -13.87 2.55
CA GLU A 234 25.49 -12.46 2.52
C GLU A 234 25.13 -11.94 3.92
N CYS A 235 24.42 -12.72 4.71
CA CYS A 235 24.05 -12.36 6.09
C CYS A 235 25.25 -12.37 7.05
N GLY A 236 26.29 -13.16 6.77
CA GLY A 236 27.50 -13.25 7.61
C GLY A 236 28.52 -12.15 7.41
N LYS A 237 28.25 -11.16 6.56
CA LYS A 237 29.10 -9.97 6.33
C LYS A 237 28.59 -8.71 7.02
N GLY A 238 27.80 -8.87 8.09
CA GLY A 238 27.34 -7.79 8.96
C GLY A 238 28.21 -7.62 10.18
#